data_fca11bdf4471529d31e12feff61f8f64
#
_entry.id   fca11bdf4471529d31e12feff61f8f64
#
_cell.length_a   1.000
_cell.length_b   1.000
_cell.length_c   1.000
_cell.angle_alpha   90.00
_cell.angle_beta   90.00
_cell.angle_gamma   90.00
#
_symmetry.space_group_name_H-M   'P 1'
#
loop_
_entity.id
_entity.type
_entity.pdbx_description
1 polymer ?
#
loop_
_entity_poly.entity_id
_entity_poly.type
_entity_poly.pdbx_seq_one_letter_code
_entity_poly.pdbx_strand_id
1 'polypeptide(L)'
;MFKSLAAKAIVPVALSVTCFVLVGSILLYASMKRDRIDESVLHANDIASVVLKSTRYAMLRDDRETLRNIVSNVGEENIVDHVRIFNKQGVVVFSGAPHEVGQEVDKLAEGCYVCHAAAEPVKTLGPMEQARRFVKDDGKPVLAITAAVYNEPECFNGACHYHPPDQVVLGTLDIGLSQEALQTTLVRMRMRLALFGALVLILSVGGVAALLKYNVVAPLQRLVDYVESPRAAEVLPPAEEELAAVARAFDRVRGHPGSGSDGS
;
A
#
# COMPACT_ATOMS: atom_id res chain seq x y z
N MET A 1 17.50 -12.70 -31.96
CA MET A 1 16.82 -13.96 -32.33
C MET A 1 17.51 -15.09 -31.58
N PHE A 2 16.81 -15.76 -30.69
CA PHE A 2 17.39 -16.78 -29.80
C PHE A 2 17.84 -18.00 -30.61
N LYS A 3 19.14 -18.34 -30.58
CA LYS A 3 19.73 -19.43 -31.34
C LYS A 3 19.57 -20.82 -30.69
N SER A 4 19.19 -20.90 -29.39
CA SER A 4 19.02 -22.18 -28.71
C SER A 4 17.56 -22.50 -28.38
N LEU A 5 17.20 -23.78 -28.47
CA LEU A 5 15.86 -24.29 -28.14
C LEU A 5 15.48 -24.00 -26.69
N ALA A 6 16.46 -24.11 -25.76
CA ALA A 6 16.28 -23.80 -24.36
C ALA A 6 15.89 -22.33 -24.12
N ALA A 7 16.51 -21.38 -24.84
CA ALA A 7 16.16 -19.97 -24.71
C ALA A 7 14.73 -19.68 -25.21
N LYS A 8 14.27 -20.36 -26.25
CA LYS A 8 12.89 -20.24 -26.79
C LYS A 8 11.84 -20.73 -25.78
N ALA A 9 12.18 -21.70 -24.95
CA ALA A 9 11.28 -22.23 -23.93
C ALA A 9 11.34 -21.39 -22.61
N ILE A 10 12.53 -20.99 -22.18
CA ILE A 10 12.74 -20.28 -20.89
C ILE A 10 12.19 -18.85 -20.94
N VAL A 11 12.40 -18.12 -22.04
CA VAL A 11 12.05 -16.69 -22.12
C VAL A 11 10.55 -16.43 -21.98
N PRO A 12 9.63 -17.14 -22.67
CA PRO A 12 8.18 -16.90 -22.46
C PRO A 12 7.73 -17.19 -21.03
N VAL A 13 8.24 -18.27 -20.44
CA VAL A 13 7.91 -18.63 -19.04
C VAL A 13 8.44 -17.57 -18.07
N ALA A 14 9.70 -17.17 -18.21
CA ALA A 14 10.29 -16.12 -17.40
C ALA A 14 9.50 -14.79 -17.52
N LEU A 15 9.11 -14.42 -18.74
CA LEU A 15 8.32 -13.21 -19.00
C LEU A 15 6.94 -13.30 -18.33
N SER A 16 6.24 -14.43 -18.48
CA SER A 16 4.92 -14.64 -17.87
C SER A 16 4.97 -14.58 -16.34
N VAL A 17 5.94 -15.26 -15.72
CA VAL A 17 6.14 -15.25 -14.28
C VAL A 17 6.50 -13.84 -13.79
N THR A 18 7.39 -13.16 -14.50
CA THR A 18 7.77 -11.77 -14.15
C THR A 18 6.57 -10.84 -14.20
N CYS A 19 5.76 -10.91 -15.27
CA CYS A 19 4.56 -10.12 -15.42
C CYS A 19 3.55 -10.39 -14.28
N PHE A 20 3.30 -11.67 -13.98
CA PHE A 20 2.41 -12.07 -12.89
C PHE A 20 2.88 -11.56 -11.53
N VAL A 21 4.17 -11.72 -11.20
CA VAL A 21 4.75 -11.24 -9.93
C VAL A 21 4.68 -9.72 -9.82
N LEU A 22 4.98 -9.00 -10.91
CA LEU A 22 4.92 -7.52 -10.91
C LEU A 22 3.48 -7.04 -10.71
N VAL A 23 2.53 -7.54 -11.50
CA VAL A 23 1.12 -7.14 -11.40
C VAL A 23 0.57 -7.49 -10.01
N GLY A 24 0.80 -8.71 -9.52
CA GLY A 24 0.38 -9.15 -8.20
C GLY A 24 0.98 -8.28 -7.07
N SER A 25 2.26 -7.93 -7.16
CA SER A 25 2.92 -7.07 -6.17
C SER A 25 2.36 -5.64 -6.18
N ILE A 26 2.06 -5.08 -7.36
CA ILE A 26 1.46 -3.73 -7.49
C ILE A 26 0.05 -3.73 -6.88
N LEU A 27 -0.78 -4.70 -7.22
CA LEU A 27 -2.16 -4.81 -6.71
C LEU A 27 -2.17 -5.00 -5.19
N LEU A 28 -1.32 -5.91 -4.68
CA LEU A 28 -1.20 -6.15 -3.25
C LEU A 28 -0.73 -4.90 -2.50
N TYR A 29 0.31 -4.21 -3.03
CA TYR A 29 0.78 -2.96 -2.43
C TYR A 29 -0.31 -1.87 -2.43
N ALA A 30 -1.06 -1.73 -3.53
CA ALA A 30 -2.12 -0.73 -3.66
C ALA A 30 -3.26 -0.99 -2.65
N SER A 31 -3.68 -2.26 -2.49
CA SER A 31 -4.68 -2.66 -1.51
C SER A 31 -4.21 -2.37 -0.08
N MET A 32 -3.05 -2.89 0.30
CA MET A 32 -2.50 -2.70 1.65
C MET A 32 -2.24 -1.21 1.98
N LYS A 33 -1.82 -0.41 1.00
CA LYS A 33 -1.65 1.04 1.19
C LYS A 33 -2.99 1.71 1.47
N ARG A 34 -4.05 1.34 0.74
CA ARG A 34 -5.39 1.90 0.96
C ARG A 34 -5.88 1.56 2.36
N ASP A 35 -5.82 0.28 2.75
CA ASP A 35 -6.27 -0.18 4.07
C ASP A 35 -5.55 0.56 5.20
N ARG A 36 -4.23 0.77 5.09
CA ARG A 36 -3.44 1.52 6.08
C ARG A 36 -3.80 3.00 6.14
N ILE A 37 -4.17 3.60 5.01
CA ILE A 37 -4.62 5.00 4.99
C ILE A 37 -5.98 5.13 5.65
N ASP A 38 -6.92 4.22 5.34
CA ASP A 38 -8.27 4.23 5.91
C ASP A 38 -8.23 3.95 7.42
N GLU A 39 -7.43 2.99 7.86
CA GLU A 39 -7.15 2.71 9.27
C GLU A 39 -6.59 3.96 9.99
N SER A 40 -5.65 4.67 9.35
CA SER A 40 -5.08 5.90 9.91
C SER A 40 -6.11 7.01 10.06
N VAL A 41 -7.04 7.16 9.11
CA VAL A 41 -8.13 8.15 9.18
C VAL A 41 -9.10 7.79 10.31
N LEU A 42 -9.52 6.54 10.42
CA LEU A 42 -10.41 6.09 11.50
C LEU A 42 -9.76 6.33 12.87
N HIS A 43 -8.49 5.94 13.02
CA HIS A 43 -7.75 6.17 14.26
C HIS A 43 -7.65 7.67 14.62
N ALA A 44 -7.40 8.53 13.63
CA ALA A 44 -7.37 9.97 13.83
C ALA A 44 -8.73 10.54 14.28
N ASN A 45 -9.84 10.03 13.71
CA ASN A 45 -11.19 10.40 14.14
C ASN A 45 -11.48 9.94 15.58
N ASP A 46 -11.02 8.75 15.96
CA ASP A 46 -11.17 8.26 17.33
C ASP A 46 -10.44 9.17 18.33
N ILE A 47 -9.20 9.58 18.01
CA ILE A 47 -8.44 10.53 18.82
C ILE A 47 -9.18 11.87 18.91
N ALA A 48 -9.66 12.42 17.80
CA ALA A 48 -10.44 13.67 17.80
C ALA A 48 -11.70 13.54 18.68
N SER A 49 -12.42 12.42 18.59
CA SER A 49 -13.58 12.11 19.43
C SER A 49 -13.23 12.05 20.92
N VAL A 50 -12.11 11.41 21.27
CA VAL A 50 -11.63 11.34 22.66
C VAL A 50 -11.30 12.74 23.18
N VAL A 51 -10.60 13.57 22.40
CA VAL A 51 -10.28 14.96 22.77
C VAL A 51 -11.56 15.78 22.97
N LEU A 52 -12.53 15.71 22.04
CA LEU A 52 -13.82 16.39 22.18
C LEU A 52 -14.57 15.98 23.45
N LYS A 53 -14.64 14.66 23.72
CA LYS A 53 -15.33 14.16 24.92
C LYS A 53 -14.61 14.55 26.21
N SER A 54 -13.29 14.57 26.24
CA SER A 54 -12.51 14.97 27.41
C SER A 54 -12.59 16.47 27.69
N THR A 55 -12.73 17.29 26.67
CA THR A 55 -12.90 18.75 26.81
C THR A 55 -14.33 19.17 27.15
N ARG A 56 -15.34 18.32 26.88
CA ARG A 56 -16.76 18.64 27.03
C ARG A 56 -17.11 19.13 28.43
N TYR A 57 -16.67 18.43 29.48
CA TYR A 57 -17.00 18.80 30.84
C TYR A 57 -16.45 20.20 31.24
N ALA A 58 -15.22 20.49 30.81
CA ALA A 58 -14.63 21.80 31.04
C ALA A 58 -15.34 22.89 30.21
N MET A 59 -15.78 22.57 28.97
CA MET A 59 -16.61 23.48 28.16
C MET A 59 -17.93 23.84 28.86
N LEU A 60 -18.65 22.84 29.41
CA LEU A 60 -19.92 23.04 30.10
C LEU A 60 -19.79 23.91 31.35
N ARG A 61 -18.63 23.93 31.98
CA ARG A 61 -18.35 24.75 33.16
C ARG A 61 -17.66 26.07 32.87
N ASP A 62 -17.42 26.40 31.61
CA ASP A 62 -16.58 27.52 31.16
C ASP A 62 -15.19 27.54 31.86
N ASP A 63 -14.66 26.34 32.15
CA ASP A 63 -13.36 26.19 32.79
C ASP A 63 -12.25 26.27 31.71
N ARG A 64 -11.89 27.50 31.41
CA ARG A 64 -10.91 27.82 30.34
C ARG A 64 -9.50 27.39 30.72
N GLU A 65 -9.17 27.27 32.00
CA GLU A 65 -7.86 26.80 32.45
C GLU A 65 -7.72 25.32 32.22
N THR A 66 -8.70 24.51 32.63
CA THR A 66 -8.73 23.06 32.34
C THR A 66 -8.73 22.78 30.84
N LEU A 67 -9.50 23.55 30.05
CA LEU A 67 -9.47 23.42 28.59
C LEU A 67 -8.09 23.68 28.00
N ARG A 68 -7.42 24.74 28.44
CA ARG A 68 -6.07 25.07 27.98
C ARG A 68 -5.09 23.95 28.33
N ASN A 69 -5.15 23.42 29.53
CA ASN A 69 -4.27 22.36 30.00
C ASN A 69 -4.50 21.06 29.21
N ILE A 70 -5.76 20.67 28.93
CA ILE A 70 -6.07 19.52 28.13
C ILE A 70 -5.51 19.68 26.70
N VAL A 71 -5.75 20.83 26.06
CA VAL A 71 -5.29 21.09 24.69
C VAL A 71 -3.76 21.15 24.62
N SER A 72 -3.10 21.78 25.63
CA SER A 72 -1.64 21.80 25.72
C SER A 72 -1.06 20.40 25.84
N ASN A 73 -1.57 19.60 26.78
CA ASN A 73 -1.10 18.23 27.00
C ASN A 73 -1.27 17.35 25.75
N VAL A 74 -2.41 17.50 25.03
CA VAL A 74 -2.61 16.80 23.76
C VAL A 74 -1.62 17.28 22.69
N GLY A 75 -1.35 18.59 22.66
CA GLY A 75 -0.39 19.17 21.70
C GLY A 75 1.07 18.77 21.93
N GLU A 76 1.42 18.34 23.16
CA GLU A 76 2.76 17.85 23.52
C GLU A 76 3.01 16.38 23.12
N GLU A 77 1.96 15.65 22.72
CA GLU A 77 2.10 14.26 22.31
C GLU A 77 2.89 14.14 20.98
N ASN A 78 3.88 13.25 20.93
CA ASN A 78 4.77 13.09 19.79
C ASN A 78 4.08 12.79 18.46
N ILE A 79 2.88 12.21 18.53
CA ILE A 79 2.10 11.88 17.33
C ILE A 79 1.25 13.06 16.84
N VAL A 80 1.06 14.08 17.68
CA VAL A 80 0.25 15.27 17.39
C VAL A 80 1.13 16.34 16.76
N ASP A 81 0.76 16.78 15.57
CA ASP A 81 1.42 17.89 14.86
C ASP A 81 0.84 19.25 15.34
N HIS A 82 -0.48 19.31 15.45
CA HIS A 82 -1.18 20.47 15.98
C HIS A 82 -2.54 20.05 16.56
N VAL A 83 -3.03 20.85 17.50
CA VAL A 83 -4.40 20.77 18.02
C VAL A 83 -4.91 22.17 18.26
N ARG A 84 -6.08 22.47 17.69
CA ARG A 84 -6.73 23.79 17.73
C ARG A 84 -8.22 23.65 17.96
N ILE A 85 -8.80 24.52 18.75
CA ILE A 85 -10.26 24.67 18.87
C ILE A 85 -10.64 26.05 18.36
N PHE A 86 -11.54 26.08 17.40
CA PHE A 86 -12.07 27.32 16.81
C PHE A 86 -13.47 27.59 17.32
N ASN A 87 -13.79 28.85 17.51
CA ASN A 87 -15.16 29.28 17.72
C ASN A 87 -15.94 29.37 16.39
N LYS A 88 -17.24 29.73 16.45
CA LYS A 88 -18.11 29.85 15.28
C LYS A 88 -17.69 30.95 14.28
N GLN A 89 -16.85 31.88 14.70
CA GLN A 89 -16.27 32.93 13.84
C GLN A 89 -15.05 32.42 13.05
N GLY A 90 -14.45 31.30 13.46
CA GLY A 90 -13.20 30.78 12.91
C GLY A 90 -11.96 31.30 13.63
N VAL A 91 -12.14 31.86 14.83
CA VAL A 91 -11.01 32.32 15.66
C VAL A 91 -10.52 31.18 16.52
N VAL A 92 -9.20 30.98 16.58
CA VAL A 92 -8.54 30.01 17.46
C VAL A 92 -8.74 30.43 18.90
N VAL A 93 -9.49 29.68 19.69
CA VAL A 93 -9.72 29.94 21.11
C VAL A 93 -8.82 29.14 22.04
N PHE A 94 -8.41 27.96 21.60
CA PHE A 94 -7.41 27.12 22.27
C PHE A 94 -6.50 26.48 21.21
N SER A 95 -5.20 26.39 21.53
CA SER A 95 -4.20 25.73 20.71
C SER A 95 -3.12 25.12 21.59
N GLY A 96 -2.53 24.00 21.10
CA GLY A 96 -1.27 23.46 21.63
C GLY A 96 -0.09 24.42 21.43
N ALA A 97 -0.18 25.35 20.46
CA ALA A 97 0.79 26.41 20.20
C ALA A 97 0.21 27.77 20.64
N PRO A 98 0.62 28.34 21.78
CA PRO A 98 0.00 29.54 22.37
C PRO A 98 -0.04 30.78 21.46
N HIS A 99 0.91 30.89 20.51
CA HIS A 99 0.99 32.03 19.58
C HIS A 99 -0.13 32.04 18.51
N GLU A 100 -0.84 30.93 18.32
CA GLU A 100 -1.96 30.82 17.38
C GLU A 100 -3.28 31.33 17.95
N VAL A 101 -3.38 31.42 19.29
CA VAL A 101 -4.62 31.85 19.96
C VAL A 101 -4.96 33.28 19.58
N GLY A 102 -6.20 33.49 19.16
CA GLY A 102 -6.71 34.77 18.65
C GLY A 102 -6.56 34.99 17.17
N GLN A 103 -5.87 34.12 16.45
CA GLN A 103 -5.79 34.19 14.99
C GLN A 103 -7.10 33.74 14.36
N GLU A 104 -7.49 34.40 13.26
CA GLU A 104 -8.65 34.01 12.44
C GLU A 104 -8.19 33.12 11.29
N VAL A 105 -8.90 32.02 11.09
CA VAL A 105 -8.61 31.06 10.01
C VAL A 105 -9.43 31.38 8.79
N ASP A 106 -8.82 31.32 7.62
CA ASP A 106 -9.52 31.45 6.35
C ASP A 106 -10.48 30.26 6.15
N LYS A 107 -11.78 30.56 6.13
CA LYS A 107 -12.85 29.56 5.95
C LYS A 107 -12.84 28.87 4.58
N LEU A 108 -12.16 29.45 3.60
CA LEU A 108 -11.99 28.90 2.25
C LEU A 108 -10.70 28.09 2.12
N ALA A 109 -9.87 28.05 3.16
CA ALA A 109 -8.63 27.31 3.18
C ALA A 109 -8.67 26.14 4.20
N GLU A 110 -7.76 25.24 4.04
CA GLU A 110 -7.51 24.11 4.95
C GLU A 110 -8.76 23.26 5.28
N GLY A 111 -8.98 22.95 6.58
CA GLY A 111 -10.07 22.08 7.03
C GLY A 111 -11.47 22.71 6.99
N CYS A 112 -11.55 24.03 6.83
CA CYS A 112 -12.82 24.75 6.80
C CYS A 112 -13.53 24.67 5.45
N TYR A 113 -12.77 24.50 4.35
CA TYR A 113 -13.29 24.47 2.98
C TYR A 113 -14.38 23.42 2.78
N VAL A 114 -14.22 22.20 3.33
CA VAL A 114 -15.17 21.09 3.11
C VAL A 114 -16.57 21.44 3.61
N CYS A 115 -16.67 22.14 4.74
CA CYS A 115 -17.96 22.60 5.27
C CYS A 115 -18.45 23.89 4.61
N HIS A 116 -17.54 24.79 4.21
CA HIS A 116 -17.86 26.14 3.76
C HIS A 116 -17.78 26.35 2.24
N ALA A 117 -17.57 25.28 1.44
CA ALA A 117 -17.52 25.35 -0.01
C ALA A 117 -18.87 25.72 -0.66
N ALA A 118 -19.99 25.43 0.01
CA ALA A 118 -21.34 25.74 -0.45
C ALA A 118 -21.87 27.02 0.22
N ALA A 119 -22.94 27.59 -0.34
CA ALA A 119 -23.61 28.79 0.21
C ALA A 119 -24.13 28.56 1.63
N GLU A 120 -24.61 27.33 1.93
CA GLU A 120 -24.92 26.91 3.29
C GLU A 120 -23.88 25.89 3.76
N PRO A 121 -23.23 26.11 4.93
CA PRO A 121 -22.24 25.20 5.46
C PRO A 121 -22.84 23.82 5.78
N VAL A 122 -22.11 22.75 5.40
CA VAL A 122 -22.47 21.37 5.71
C VAL A 122 -22.33 21.17 7.22
N LYS A 123 -23.42 20.68 7.85
CA LYS A 123 -23.50 20.52 9.33
C LYS A 123 -22.95 19.19 9.83
N THR A 124 -22.91 18.18 8.97
CA THR A 124 -22.48 16.82 9.35
C THR A 124 -21.64 16.23 8.24
N LEU A 125 -20.45 15.75 8.57
CA LEU A 125 -19.52 15.08 7.66
C LEU A 125 -19.20 13.68 8.19
N GLY A 126 -19.01 12.74 7.28
CA GLY A 126 -18.48 11.41 7.63
C GLY A 126 -16.98 11.47 8.00
N PRO A 127 -16.44 10.43 8.67
CA PRO A 127 -15.03 10.40 9.11
C PRO A 127 -14.02 10.64 7.98
N MET A 128 -14.28 10.11 6.79
CA MET A 128 -13.39 10.31 5.63
C MET A 128 -13.46 11.73 5.05
N GLU A 129 -14.61 12.39 5.16
CA GLU A 129 -14.81 13.76 4.68
C GLU A 129 -14.23 14.81 5.63
N GLN A 130 -14.09 14.46 6.91
CA GLN A 130 -13.45 15.30 7.92
C GLN A 130 -11.92 15.29 7.81
N ALA A 131 -11.37 14.30 7.10
CA ALA A 131 -9.95 14.07 6.99
C ALA A 131 -9.33 14.82 5.81
N ARG A 132 -8.24 15.54 6.07
CA ARG A 132 -7.38 16.12 5.04
C ARG A 132 -5.93 15.68 5.22
N ARG A 133 -5.23 15.45 4.12
CA ARG A 133 -3.81 15.12 4.12
C ARG A 133 -3.03 16.18 3.37
N PHE A 134 -1.97 16.65 3.98
CA PHE A 134 -1.08 17.64 3.40
C PHE A 134 0.36 17.40 3.84
N VAL A 135 1.27 18.08 3.18
CA VAL A 135 2.69 18.10 3.52
C VAL A 135 3.03 19.51 3.93
N LYS A 136 3.64 19.66 5.10
CA LYS A 136 4.11 20.96 5.60
C LYS A 136 5.31 21.46 4.80
N ASP A 137 5.64 22.73 4.95
CA ASP A 137 6.79 23.35 4.29
C ASP A 137 8.13 22.68 4.65
N ASP A 138 8.21 22.08 5.86
CA ASP A 138 9.35 21.26 6.30
C ASP A 138 9.38 19.83 5.73
N GLY A 139 8.43 19.49 4.85
CA GLY A 139 8.32 18.20 4.18
C GLY A 139 7.63 17.10 5.00
N LYS A 140 7.14 17.40 6.21
CA LYS A 140 6.46 16.41 7.07
C LYS A 140 5.02 16.18 6.62
N PRO A 141 4.61 14.92 6.44
CA PRO A 141 3.24 14.58 6.10
C PRO A 141 2.35 14.61 7.33
N VAL A 142 1.19 15.25 7.22
CA VAL A 142 0.19 15.39 8.28
C VAL A 142 -1.16 14.89 7.79
N LEU A 143 -1.87 14.18 8.66
CA LEU A 143 -3.29 13.87 8.53
C LEU A 143 -4.04 14.70 9.57
N ALA A 144 -4.85 15.64 9.14
CA ALA A 144 -5.66 16.44 10.03
C ALA A 144 -7.14 16.05 9.95
N ILE A 145 -7.80 16.10 11.10
CA ILE A 145 -9.23 15.87 11.26
C ILE A 145 -9.86 17.17 11.77
N THR A 146 -10.88 17.63 11.06
CA THR A 146 -11.70 18.77 11.50
C THR A 146 -13.05 18.25 11.98
N ALA A 147 -13.24 18.20 13.28
CA ALA A 147 -14.45 17.68 13.92
C ALA A 147 -15.31 18.80 14.51
N ALA A 148 -16.61 18.79 14.20
CA ALA A 148 -17.55 19.78 14.71
C ALA A 148 -17.85 19.57 16.20
N VAL A 149 -17.91 20.67 16.95
CA VAL A 149 -18.47 20.72 18.32
C VAL A 149 -19.95 21.01 18.20
N TYR A 150 -20.76 19.99 18.38
CA TYR A 150 -22.23 20.15 18.26
C TYR A 150 -22.84 20.73 19.51
N ASN A 151 -23.93 21.49 19.30
CA ASN A 151 -24.76 22.01 20.38
C ASN A 151 -25.69 20.91 20.88
N GLU A 152 -25.47 20.47 22.09
CA GLU A 152 -26.28 19.45 22.74
C GLU A 152 -27.21 20.10 23.82
N PRO A 153 -28.26 19.39 24.28
CA PRO A 153 -29.21 19.94 25.26
C PRO A 153 -28.53 20.56 26.48
N GLU A 154 -27.42 19.98 26.96
CA GLU A 154 -26.65 20.47 28.10
C GLU A 154 -25.92 21.79 27.81
N CYS A 155 -25.65 22.10 26.53
CA CYS A 155 -24.95 23.32 26.12
C CYS A 155 -25.92 24.54 26.06
N PHE A 156 -27.24 24.33 25.85
CA PHE A 156 -28.20 25.41 25.79
C PHE A 156 -29.17 25.47 27.01
N ASN A 157 -29.12 24.50 27.93
CA ASN A 157 -29.84 24.50 29.18
C ASN A 157 -28.91 24.73 30.39
N GLY A 158 -27.61 24.96 30.16
CA GLY A 158 -26.63 25.13 31.23
C GLY A 158 -26.77 26.43 32.00
N ALA A 159 -26.53 26.38 33.33
CA ALA A 159 -26.61 27.55 34.21
C ALA A 159 -25.40 28.50 34.07
N CYS A 160 -24.26 28.05 33.58
CA CYS A 160 -23.00 28.79 33.54
C CYS A 160 -22.80 29.62 32.27
N HIS A 161 -23.28 29.12 31.13
CA HIS A 161 -23.30 29.85 29.86
C HIS A 161 -24.40 29.28 28.94
N TYR A 162 -24.77 30.05 27.91
CA TYR A 162 -25.95 29.77 27.12
C TYR A 162 -25.64 29.91 25.61
N HIS A 163 -25.93 28.85 24.88
CA HIS A 163 -25.95 28.88 23.43
C HIS A 163 -27.39 28.83 22.91
N PRO A 164 -27.77 29.55 21.80
CA PRO A 164 -29.08 29.44 21.24
C PRO A 164 -29.39 28.02 20.78
N PRO A 165 -30.59 27.48 21.05
CA PRO A 165 -30.94 26.09 20.67
C PRO A 165 -30.92 25.82 19.17
N ASP A 166 -31.09 26.84 18.33
CA ASP A 166 -31.06 26.79 16.88
C ASP A 166 -29.63 26.77 16.29
N GLN A 167 -28.63 27.09 17.10
CA GLN A 167 -27.24 27.00 16.70
C GLN A 167 -26.76 25.54 16.74
N VAL A 168 -26.54 24.91 15.60
CA VAL A 168 -26.21 23.47 15.50
C VAL A 168 -24.73 23.21 15.83
N VAL A 169 -23.82 24.04 15.34
CA VAL A 169 -22.37 23.92 15.52
C VAL A 169 -21.86 25.09 16.36
N LEU A 170 -21.17 24.81 17.45
CA LEU A 170 -20.62 25.80 18.38
C LEU A 170 -19.21 26.21 18.01
N GLY A 171 -18.48 25.32 17.38
CA GLY A 171 -17.08 25.48 17.00
C GLY A 171 -16.55 24.22 16.35
N THR A 172 -15.26 24.16 16.12
CA THR A 172 -14.60 22.98 15.53
C THR A 172 -13.29 22.68 16.27
N LEU A 173 -13.00 21.40 16.42
CA LEU A 173 -11.68 20.90 16.78
C LEU A 173 -10.94 20.55 15.50
N ASP A 174 -9.73 21.05 15.32
CA ASP A 174 -8.80 20.64 14.29
C ASP A 174 -7.59 19.98 14.94
N ILE A 175 -7.34 18.70 14.64
CA ILE A 175 -6.20 17.96 15.16
C ILE A 175 -5.43 17.34 14.01
N GLY A 176 -4.15 17.66 13.93
CA GLY A 176 -3.21 17.08 12.96
C GLY A 176 -2.35 16.01 13.60
N LEU A 177 -2.25 14.86 12.93
CA LEU A 177 -1.40 13.75 13.35
C LEU A 177 -0.25 13.56 12.37
N SER A 178 0.97 13.40 12.89
CA SER A 178 2.15 13.09 12.09
C SER A 178 1.99 11.74 11.36
N GLN A 179 2.27 11.74 10.06
CA GLN A 179 2.23 10.54 9.22
C GLN A 179 3.63 9.96 8.92
N GLU A 180 4.66 10.40 9.61
CA GLU A 180 6.04 9.92 9.40
C GLU A 180 6.18 8.41 9.67
N ALA A 181 5.54 7.93 10.75
CA ALA A 181 5.51 6.50 11.08
C ALA A 181 4.77 5.67 10.02
N LEU A 182 3.69 6.20 9.45
CA LEU A 182 2.98 5.57 8.34
C LEU A 182 3.86 5.52 7.09
N GLN A 183 4.53 6.62 6.72
CA GLN A 183 5.42 6.65 5.57
C GLN A 183 6.57 5.66 5.69
N THR A 184 7.24 5.60 6.84
CA THR A 184 8.31 4.62 7.10
C THR A 184 7.80 3.17 7.01
N THR A 185 6.58 2.92 7.47
CA THR A 185 5.94 1.60 7.35
C THR A 185 5.66 1.24 5.89
N LEU A 186 5.14 2.17 5.10
CA LEU A 186 4.89 1.96 3.67
C LEU A 186 6.17 1.73 2.86
N VAL A 187 7.26 2.45 3.18
CA VAL A 187 8.57 2.22 2.56
C VAL A 187 9.11 0.83 2.89
N ARG A 188 9.07 0.43 4.17
CA ARG A 188 9.49 -0.92 4.60
C ARG A 188 8.66 -2.03 3.94
N MET A 189 7.35 -1.83 3.83
CA MET A 189 6.46 -2.78 3.18
C MET A 189 6.78 -2.93 1.69
N ARG A 190 7.01 -1.82 0.98
CA ARG A 190 7.45 -1.84 -0.43
C ARG A 190 8.77 -2.58 -0.62
N MET A 191 9.74 -2.36 0.28
CA MET A 191 11.02 -3.07 0.25
C MET A 191 10.85 -4.58 0.47
N ARG A 192 10.02 -4.99 1.44
CA ARG A 192 9.74 -6.42 1.70
C ARG A 192 9.07 -7.10 0.50
N LEU A 193 8.09 -6.43 -0.14
CA LEU A 193 7.42 -6.94 -1.34
C LEU A 193 8.40 -7.06 -2.51
N ALA A 194 9.31 -6.09 -2.70
CA ALA A 194 10.32 -6.14 -3.73
C ALA A 194 11.31 -7.29 -3.51
N LEU A 195 11.79 -7.49 -2.27
CA LEU A 195 12.67 -8.61 -1.93
C LEU A 195 11.98 -9.97 -2.12
N PHE A 196 10.73 -10.09 -1.66
CA PHE A 196 9.95 -11.32 -1.86
C PHE A 196 9.71 -11.60 -3.34
N GLY A 197 9.33 -10.58 -4.12
CA GLY A 197 9.16 -10.71 -5.57
C GLY A 197 10.45 -11.12 -6.28
N ALA A 198 11.59 -10.53 -5.92
CA ALA A 198 12.90 -10.92 -6.45
C ALA A 198 13.23 -12.38 -6.13
N LEU A 199 12.98 -12.82 -4.90
CA LEU A 199 13.20 -14.22 -4.51
C LEU A 199 12.33 -15.19 -5.32
N VAL A 200 11.03 -14.88 -5.46
CA VAL A 200 10.11 -15.69 -6.26
C VAL A 200 10.56 -15.77 -7.72
N LEU A 201 11.01 -14.66 -8.31
CA LEU A 201 11.54 -14.63 -9.67
C LEU A 201 12.80 -15.49 -9.83
N ILE A 202 13.76 -15.36 -8.91
CA ILE A 202 15.01 -16.16 -8.95
C ILE A 202 14.68 -17.66 -8.84
N LEU A 203 13.83 -18.05 -7.91
CA LEU A 203 13.46 -19.45 -7.71
C LEU A 203 12.66 -19.99 -8.89
N SER A 204 11.71 -19.24 -9.44
CA SER A 204 10.89 -19.68 -10.56
C SER A 204 11.69 -19.78 -11.85
N VAL A 205 12.44 -18.76 -12.21
CA VAL A 205 13.25 -18.76 -13.45
C VAL A 205 14.40 -19.76 -13.33
N GLY A 206 15.09 -19.78 -12.18
CA GLY A 206 16.16 -20.73 -11.91
C GLY A 206 15.69 -22.19 -11.89
N GLY A 207 14.54 -22.45 -11.23
CA GLY A 207 13.92 -23.77 -11.19
C GLY A 207 13.52 -24.28 -12.58
N VAL A 208 12.82 -23.43 -13.36
CA VAL A 208 12.43 -23.79 -14.74
C VAL A 208 13.66 -24.01 -15.61
N ALA A 209 14.67 -23.16 -15.51
CA ALA A 209 15.91 -23.32 -16.26
C ALA A 209 16.64 -24.62 -15.90
N ALA A 210 16.72 -24.96 -14.62
CA ALA A 210 17.29 -26.21 -14.15
C ALA A 210 16.51 -27.42 -14.66
N LEU A 211 15.18 -27.43 -14.49
CA LEU A 211 14.32 -28.52 -14.98
C LEU A 211 14.47 -28.72 -16.50
N LEU A 212 14.43 -27.67 -17.27
CA LEU A 212 14.63 -27.76 -18.73
C LEU A 212 16.03 -28.28 -19.11
N LYS A 213 17.06 -27.81 -18.38
CA LYS A 213 18.43 -28.25 -18.63
C LYS A 213 18.60 -29.74 -18.35
N TYR A 214 18.10 -30.22 -17.21
CA TYR A 214 18.32 -31.61 -16.81
C TYR A 214 17.37 -32.60 -17.50
N ASN A 215 16.11 -32.25 -17.70
CA ASN A 215 15.09 -33.16 -18.21
C ASN A 215 14.87 -33.09 -19.73
N VAL A 216 15.35 -32.01 -20.39
CA VAL A 216 15.14 -31.85 -21.82
C VAL A 216 16.46 -31.67 -22.59
N VAL A 217 17.26 -30.67 -22.18
CA VAL A 217 18.45 -30.30 -22.98
C VAL A 217 19.56 -31.36 -22.87
N ALA A 218 19.85 -31.83 -21.68
CA ALA A 218 20.92 -32.81 -21.47
C ALA A 218 20.58 -34.18 -22.12
N PRO A 219 19.37 -34.74 -22.00
CA PRO A 219 19.00 -35.97 -22.73
C PRO A 219 19.01 -35.81 -24.24
N LEU A 220 18.54 -34.67 -24.77
CA LEU A 220 18.60 -34.40 -26.21
C LEU A 220 20.04 -34.27 -26.71
N GLN A 221 20.94 -33.67 -25.96
CA GLN A 221 22.37 -33.61 -26.31
C GLN A 221 22.98 -35.03 -26.40
N ARG A 222 22.66 -35.90 -25.41
CA ARG A 222 23.12 -37.29 -25.43
C ARG A 222 22.60 -38.06 -26.64
N LEU A 223 21.34 -37.79 -27.05
CA LEU A 223 20.78 -38.40 -28.26
C LEU A 223 21.50 -37.91 -29.53
N VAL A 224 21.82 -36.61 -29.60
CA VAL A 224 22.58 -36.04 -30.73
C VAL A 224 23.98 -36.66 -30.81
N ASP A 225 24.69 -36.70 -29.65
CA ASP A 225 26.03 -37.30 -29.54
C ASP A 225 26.01 -38.80 -29.95
N TYR A 226 24.93 -39.53 -29.56
CA TYR A 226 24.74 -40.91 -29.96
C TYR A 226 24.56 -41.08 -31.48
N VAL A 227 23.75 -40.21 -32.11
CA VAL A 227 23.49 -40.25 -33.54
C VAL A 227 24.71 -39.83 -34.38
N GLU A 228 25.50 -38.86 -33.90
CA GLU A 228 26.68 -38.35 -34.61
C GLU A 228 27.94 -39.20 -34.39
N SER A 229 27.95 -40.09 -33.38
CA SER A 229 29.12 -40.94 -33.09
C SER A 229 29.35 -41.98 -34.19
N PRO A 230 30.59 -42.05 -34.73
CA PRO A 230 30.97 -43.13 -35.67
C PRO A 230 30.96 -44.53 -35.05
N ARG A 231 31.08 -44.61 -33.71
CA ARG A 231 31.08 -45.85 -32.91
C ARG A 231 29.88 -45.87 -31.98
N ALA A 232 28.69 -45.96 -32.52
CA ALA A 232 27.43 -45.98 -31.75
C ALA A 232 27.35 -47.04 -30.65
N ALA A 233 28.18 -48.06 -30.68
CA ALA A 233 28.24 -49.13 -29.67
C ALA A 233 28.93 -48.72 -28.34
N GLU A 234 29.69 -47.63 -28.32
CA GLU A 234 30.41 -47.16 -27.12
C GLU A 234 29.63 -46.07 -26.31
N VAL A 235 28.60 -45.48 -26.89
CA VAL A 235 27.77 -44.43 -26.21
C VAL A 235 26.51 -45.08 -25.67
N LEU A 236 26.28 -44.97 -24.36
CA LEU A 236 25.03 -45.49 -23.75
C LEU A 236 23.81 -44.79 -24.38
N PRO A 237 22.78 -45.52 -24.74
CA PRO A 237 21.52 -44.94 -25.24
C PRO A 237 20.89 -44.07 -24.12
N PRO A 238 20.11 -43.03 -24.49
CA PRO A 238 19.42 -42.20 -23.50
C PRO A 238 18.51 -43.07 -22.60
N ALA A 239 18.48 -42.72 -21.31
CA ALA A 239 17.73 -43.50 -20.30
C ALA A 239 16.22 -43.33 -20.36
N GLU A 240 15.72 -42.21 -20.98
CA GLU A 240 14.29 -41.93 -21.13
C GLU A 240 13.68 -42.80 -22.22
N GLU A 241 12.54 -43.46 -21.94
CA GLU A 241 11.88 -44.42 -22.86
C GLU A 241 11.59 -43.85 -24.25
N GLU A 242 11.13 -42.60 -24.31
CA GLU A 242 10.78 -41.93 -25.57
C GLU A 242 12.03 -41.65 -26.42
N LEU A 243 13.11 -41.22 -25.82
CA LEU A 243 14.37 -40.95 -26.52
C LEU A 243 15.08 -42.27 -26.91
N ALA A 244 14.96 -43.30 -26.07
CA ALA A 244 15.44 -44.62 -26.38
C ALA A 244 14.66 -45.27 -27.56
N ALA A 245 13.37 -44.97 -27.68
CA ALA A 245 12.57 -45.41 -28.86
C ALA A 245 13.06 -44.76 -30.17
N VAL A 246 13.40 -43.46 -30.11
CA VAL A 246 13.98 -42.74 -31.28
C VAL A 246 15.35 -43.30 -31.63
N ALA A 247 16.22 -43.56 -30.64
CA ALA A 247 17.53 -44.18 -30.85
C ALA A 247 17.40 -45.55 -31.52
N ARG A 248 16.49 -46.42 -31.05
CA ARG A 248 16.20 -47.72 -31.64
C ARG A 248 15.66 -47.62 -33.07
N ALA A 249 14.84 -46.61 -33.37
CA ALA A 249 14.35 -46.37 -34.74
C ALA A 249 15.49 -45.93 -35.67
N PHE A 250 16.41 -45.13 -35.20
CA PHE A 250 17.60 -44.70 -35.92
C PHE A 250 18.52 -45.87 -36.22
N ASP A 251 18.79 -46.75 -35.23
CA ASP A 251 19.62 -47.93 -35.43
C ASP A 251 19.03 -48.90 -36.48
N ARG A 252 17.71 -49.04 -36.52
CA ARG A 252 17.02 -49.85 -37.58
C ARG A 252 17.23 -49.30 -38.97
N VAL A 253 17.21 -47.98 -39.12
CA VAL A 253 17.44 -47.32 -40.43
C VAL A 253 18.91 -47.42 -40.84
N ARG A 254 19.83 -47.28 -39.88
CA ARG A 254 21.28 -47.37 -40.10
C ARG A 254 21.75 -48.81 -40.41
N GLY A 255 21.11 -49.81 -39.77
CA GLY A 255 21.41 -51.25 -39.99
C GLY A 255 20.81 -51.87 -41.25
N HIS A 256 20.00 -51.11 -42.03
CA HIS A 256 19.58 -51.48 -43.38
C HIS A 256 20.32 -50.61 -44.42
N PRO A 257 21.61 -50.86 -44.72
CA PRO A 257 22.18 -50.35 -45.96
C PRO A 257 21.41 -51.08 -47.12
N GLY A 258 20.73 -50.26 -47.86
CA GLY A 258 19.89 -50.74 -48.97
C GLY A 258 20.50 -51.91 -49.75
N SER A 259 19.81 -53.02 -49.85
CA SER A 259 20.06 -54.05 -50.81
C SER A 259 19.80 -53.44 -52.19
N GLY A 260 20.79 -52.70 -52.68
CA GLY A 260 20.82 -52.20 -54.05
C GLY A 260 20.89 -53.36 -54.97
N SER A 261 19.92 -53.40 -55.78
CA SER A 261 19.81 -54.18 -57.00
C SER A 261 21.16 -54.40 -57.72
N ASP A 262 21.70 -55.59 -57.61
CA ASP A 262 22.46 -56.14 -58.70
C ASP A 262 21.55 -57.09 -59.46
N GLY A 263 21.05 -56.60 -60.59
CA GLY A 263 20.38 -57.38 -61.64
C GLY A 263 21.18 -57.19 -62.88
N SER A 264 21.89 -58.21 -63.22
CA SER A 264 22.42 -58.49 -64.59
C SER A 264 21.34 -59.06 -65.46
#